data_203913c793a811961b9338100261e46f
#
_entry.id   203913c793a811961b9338100261e46f
#
_cell.length_a   1.000
_cell.length_b   1.000
_cell.length_c   1.000
_cell.angle_alpha   90.00
_cell.angle_beta   90.00
_cell.angle_gamma   90.00
#
_symmetry.space_group_name_H-M   'P 1'
#
loop_
_entity.id
_entity.type
_entity.pdbx_description
1 polymer ?
#
loop_
_entity_poly.entity_id
_entity_poly.type
_entity_poly.pdbx_seq_one_letter_code
_entity_poly.pdbx_strand_id
1 'polypeptide(L)'
;MNNTQSSPRSNIIIAIMLSALTYWLFAQSFINIGPLVGQTYQTSPAVLNLSISLTSFATGIFMVAAGDIADKIGQLRMTYMGLIISMFASLLLIISDITALLIIGRILQGLSAAILLPSTVGVLNNQFKGDHLRRAISYLMISTVGGIGLAGVIGGLIATNFGWQTNFIINIVIAFIAILLLKGTPEKVSQHSHRHPFDYKGMSIFAVMIGSFTLLLTQGFEQGWFSTFSFICLSIFIITTLIFIIIERRHEVPFIDFSVLRNRPFIGAFLNNFVLNSGLGVTVVFFIYAQTHLGLSAAQSGLVTLPYAIVAVAMIRLGEKATLRFGGKLMLIIGPLFPVIGITIISMTSLQPSQYIIAVVIGFVICAIGNGLVATPGLTIAIFSMPNEKVGLATGLYKMSGTLGGAFGIALSTTVFSILQLNYAPSVAATVTFIVSIVLMILGSLSAYMIIPKTVKS
;
A
#
# COMPACT_ATOMS: atom_id res chain seq x y z
N MET A 1 -37.59 6.73 27.13
CA MET A 1 -38.03 5.79 26.11
C MET A 1 -37.22 6.07 24.84
N ASN A 2 -36.38 5.27 24.20
CA ASN A 2 -35.90 3.93 24.38
C ASN A 2 -34.42 3.84 23.97
N ASN A 3 -33.60 3.25 24.79
CA ASN A 3 -32.17 3.04 24.61
C ASN A 3 -31.85 1.76 23.78
N THR A 4 -32.54 1.47 22.69
CA THR A 4 -32.38 0.21 21.94
C THR A 4 -31.78 0.38 20.53
N GLN A 5 -31.28 1.57 20.14
CA GLN A 5 -30.68 1.78 18.82
C GLN A 5 -29.13 1.78 18.79
N SER A 6 -28.45 1.47 19.88
CA SER A 6 -26.98 1.52 19.94
C SER A 6 -26.29 0.25 19.45
N SER A 7 -26.91 -0.92 19.52
CA SER A 7 -26.27 -2.20 19.16
C SER A 7 -26.00 -2.39 17.65
N PRO A 8 -26.91 -2.08 16.71
CA PRO A 8 -26.66 -2.34 15.29
C PRO A 8 -25.59 -1.38 14.70
N ARG A 9 -25.47 -0.16 15.21
CA ARG A 9 -24.47 0.82 14.72
C ARG A 9 -23.03 0.48 15.15
N SER A 10 -22.87 -0.07 16.34
CA SER A 10 -21.56 -0.56 16.83
C SER A 10 -21.03 -1.72 16.01
N ASN A 11 -21.92 -2.67 15.64
CA ASN A 11 -21.55 -3.83 14.84
C ASN A 11 -21.00 -3.45 13.46
N ILE A 12 -21.59 -2.43 12.81
CA ILE A 12 -21.11 -1.93 11.51
C ILE A 12 -19.69 -1.37 11.65
N ILE A 13 -19.41 -0.57 12.68
CA ILE A 13 -18.07 -0.02 12.89
C ILE A 13 -17.05 -1.12 13.11
N ILE A 14 -17.36 -2.10 13.97
CA ILE A 14 -16.47 -3.24 14.23
C ILE A 14 -16.23 -4.03 12.95
N ALA A 15 -17.28 -4.34 12.18
CA ALA A 15 -17.16 -5.05 10.92
C ALA A 15 -16.25 -4.32 9.91
N ILE A 16 -16.40 -3.01 9.78
CA ILE A 16 -15.58 -2.19 8.90
C ILE A 16 -14.12 -2.15 9.39
N MET A 17 -13.89 -2.07 10.69
CA MET A 17 -12.55 -2.19 11.27
C MET A 17 -11.92 -3.54 10.95
N LEU A 18 -12.64 -4.64 11.15
CA LEU A 18 -12.17 -5.99 10.82
C LEU A 18 -11.91 -6.13 9.31
N SER A 19 -12.78 -5.58 8.46
CA SER A 19 -12.57 -5.56 7.00
C SER A 19 -11.27 -4.86 6.59
N ALA A 20 -10.92 -3.75 7.24
CA ALA A 20 -9.65 -3.06 6.99
C ALA A 20 -8.45 -3.90 7.45
N LEU A 21 -8.55 -4.60 8.57
CA LEU A 21 -7.47 -5.45 9.10
C LEU A 21 -7.16 -6.65 8.20
N THR A 22 -8.11 -7.16 7.41
CA THR A 22 -7.84 -8.27 6.48
C THR A 22 -6.71 -7.93 5.50
N TYR A 23 -6.63 -6.69 5.06
CA TYR A 23 -5.54 -6.23 4.19
C TYR A 23 -4.37 -5.65 4.98
N TRP A 24 -4.62 -4.62 5.78
CA TRP A 24 -3.56 -3.82 6.40
C TRP A 24 -2.75 -4.57 7.46
N LEU A 25 -3.34 -5.57 8.11
CA LEU A 25 -2.61 -6.40 9.06
C LEU A 25 -2.20 -7.74 8.41
N PHE A 26 -3.15 -8.51 7.91
CA PHE A 26 -2.89 -9.91 7.51
C PHE A 26 -2.28 -10.05 6.12
N ALA A 27 -2.79 -9.36 5.08
CA ALA A 27 -2.15 -9.43 3.77
C ALA A 27 -0.78 -8.74 3.74
N GLN A 28 -0.62 -7.65 4.50
CA GLN A 28 0.65 -6.93 4.60
C GLN A 28 1.67 -7.61 5.53
N SER A 29 1.26 -8.49 6.45
CA SER A 29 2.19 -9.28 7.26
C SER A 29 3.13 -10.13 6.42
N PHE A 30 2.71 -10.47 5.18
CA PHE A 30 3.52 -11.20 4.21
C PHE A 30 4.88 -10.54 3.93
N ILE A 31 4.98 -9.22 4.08
CA ILE A 31 6.24 -8.48 3.94
C ILE A 31 7.29 -8.99 4.94
N ASN A 32 6.88 -9.30 6.17
CA ASN A 32 7.78 -9.82 7.20
C ASN A 32 7.93 -11.35 7.15
N ILE A 33 6.84 -12.08 6.92
CA ILE A 33 6.86 -13.56 6.92
C ILE A 33 7.30 -14.15 5.57
N GLY A 34 7.55 -13.30 4.55
CA GLY A 34 7.94 -13.71 3.20
C GLY A 34 9.07 -14.72 3.13
N PRO A 35 10.20 -14.53 3.86
CA PRO A 35 11.28 -15.52 3.87
C PRO A 35 10.84 -16.92 4.34
N LEU A 36 9.95 -17.02 5.34
CA LEU A 36 9.40 -18.31 5.81
C LEU A 36 8.49 -18.94 4.75
N VAL A 37 7.66 -18.14 4.09
CA VAL A 37 6.81 -18.60 3.00
C VAL A 37 7.65 -19.09 1.82
N GLY A 38 8.70 -18.35 1.44
CA GLY A 38 9.61 -18.73 0.37
C GLY A 38 10.28 -20.08 0.60
N GLN A 39 10.65 -20.39 1.85
CA GLN A 39 11.18 -21.70 2.23
C GLN A 39 10.14 -22.82 2.04
N THR A 40 8.89 -22.59 2.43
CA THR A 40 7.80 -23.59 2.28
C THR A 40 7.50 -23.88 0.81
N TYR A 41 7.38 -22.82 -0.01
CA TYR A 41 7.09 -22.95 -1.43
C TYR A 41 8.30 -23.33 -2.28
N GLN A 42 9.51 -23.39 -1.69
CA GLN A 42 10.79 -23.66 -2.38
C GLN A 42 10.94 -22.79 -3.64
N THR A 43 10.54 -21.53 -3.52
CA THR A 43 10.50 -20.58 -4.65
C THR A 43 11.71 -19.67 -4.65
N SER A 44 12.06 -19.16 -5.83
CA SER A 44 13.18 -18.25 -5.98
C SER A 44 12.90 -16.88 -5.29
N PRO A 45 13.94 -16.14 -4.87
CA PRO A 45 13.79 -14.81 -4.33
C PRO A 45 13.03 -13.86 -5.26
N ALA A 46 13.20 -13.95 -6.60
CA ALA A 46 12.50 -13.09 -7.52
C ALA A 46 11.00 -13.40 -7.58
N VAL A 47 10.59 -14.66 -7.53
CA VAL A 47 9.18 -15.04 -7.46
C VAL A 47 8.56 -14.61 -6.14
N LEU A 48 9.30 -14.70 -5.02
CA LEU A 48 8.85 -14.20 -3.73
C LEU A 48 8.64 -12.67 -3.79
N ASN A 49 9.61 -11.93 -4.32
CA ASN A 49 9.56 -10.48 -4.49
C ASN A 49 8.40 -10.06 -5.40
N LEU A 50 8.19 -10.79 -6.50
CA LEU A 50 7.04 -10.60 -7.37
C LEU A 50 5.73 -10.78 -6.58
N SER A 51 5.59 -11.84 -5.81
CA SER A 51 4.37 -12.12 -5.04
C SER A 51 4.08 -11.05 -3.99
N ILE A 52 5.10 -10.48 -3.34
CA ILE A 52 4.95 -9.36 -2.40
C ILE A 52 4.45 -8.10 -3.14
N SER A 53 5.06 -7.78 -4.28
CA SER A 53 4.74 -6.58 -5.06
C SER A 53 3.36 -6.64 -5.70
N LEU A 54 2.95 -7.81 -6.21
CA LEU A 54 1.69 -8.01 -6.93
C LEU A 54 0.45 -7.64 -6.10
N THR A 55 0.47 -7.85 -4.80
CA THR A 55 -0.66 -7.44 -3.94
C THR A 55 -0.88 -5.93 -3.98
N SER A 56 0.19 -5.15 -3.87
CA SER A 56 0.11 -3.69 -3.91
C SER A 56 -0.21 -3.19 -5.33
N PHE A 57 0.32 -3.83 -6.38
CA PHE A 57 -0.01 -3.50 -7.77
C PHE A 57 -1.48 -3.77 -8.06
N ALA A 58 -1.98 -4.95 -7.73
CA ALA A 58 -3.39 -5.28 -7.92
C ALA A 58 -4.29 -4.31 -7.15
N THR A 59 -3.94 -3.97 -5.91
CA THR A 59 -4.67 -2.95 -5.15
C THR A 59 -4.70 -1.61 -5.88
N GLY A 60 -3.56 -1.13 -6.37
CA GLY A 60 -3.46 0.16 -7.06
C GLY A 60 -4.25 0.20 -8.36
N ILE A 61 -4.10 -0.82 -9.21
CA ILE A 61 -4.74 -0.89 -10.53
C ILE A 61 -6.27 -0.95 -10.42
N PHE A 62 -6.79 -1.82 -9.55
CA PHE A 62 -8.23 -2.06 -9.48
C PHE A 62 -8.98 -1.13 -8.54
N MET A 63 -8.30 -0.30 -7.73
CA MET A 63 -8.95 0.54 -6.72
C MET A 63 -9.95 1.54 -7.32
N VAL A 64 -9.61 2.20 -8.44
CA VAL A 64 -10.47 3.20 -9.09
C VAL A 64 -11.70 2.52 -9.69
N ALA A 65 -11.49 1.39 -10.38
CA ALA A 65 -12.58 0.60 -10.94
C ALA A 65 -13.53 0.05 -9.87
N ALA A 66 -12.97 -0.47 -8.78
CA ALA A 66 -13.74 -1.01 -7.67
C ALA A 66 -14.60 0.07 -7.00
N GLY A 67 -14.09 1.30 -6.89
CA GLY A 67 -14.85 2.46 -6.40
C GLY A 67 -16.05 2.78 -7.29
N ASP A 68 -15.84 2.89 -8.60
CA ASP A 68 -16.93 3.15 -9.57
C ASP A 68 -17.98 2.04 -9.57
N ILE A 69 -17.55 0.78 -9.52
CA ILE A 69 -18.47 -0.36 -9.43
C ILE A 69 -19.25 -0.32 -8.12
N ALA A 70 -18.60 0.03 -7.00
CA ALA A 70 -19.24 0.11 -5.69
C ALA A 70 -20.34 1.19 -5.66
N ASP A 71 -20.15 2.31 -6.36
CA ASP A 71 -21.18 3.34 -6.50
C ASP A 71 -22.41 2.85 -7.33
N LYS A 72 -22.19 1.95 -8.28
CA LYS A 72 -23.25 1.41 -9.16
C LYS A 72 -24.04 0.26 -8.54
N ILE A 73 -23.36 -0.71 -7.95
CA ILE A 73 -24.00 -1.95 -7.44
C ILE A 73 -24.26 -1.95 -5.95
N GLY A 74 -23.66 -0.98 -5.23
CA GLY A 74 -23.81 -0.81 -3.78
C GLY A 74 -22.54 -1.06 -2.99
N GLN A 75 -22.29 -0.20 -2.02
CA GLN A 75 -21.07 -0.21 -1.21
C GLN A 75 -20.99 -1.45 -0.30
N LEU A 76 -22.13 -1.85 0.28
CA LEU A 76 -22.20 -3.00 1.17
C LEU A 76 -22.00 -4.33 0.40
N ARG A 77 -22.61 -4.45 -0.78
CA ARG A 77 -22.41 -5.63 -1.66
C ARG A 77 -20.95 -5.78 -2.05
N MET A 78 -20.31 -4.68 -2.43
CA MET A 78 -18.87 -4.67 -2.74
C MET A 78 -18.03 -5.06 -1.52
N THR A 79 -18.39 -4.59 -0.32
CA THR A 79 -17.70 -5.00 0.92
C THR A 79 -17.81 -6.50 1.13
N TYR A 80 -18.98 -7.12 0.95
CA TYR A 80 -19.13 -8.58 1.00
C TYR A 80 -18.26 -9.29 -0.03
N MET A 81 -18.27 -8.83 -1.29
CA MET A 81 -17.43 -9.42 -2.35
C MET A 81 -15.94 -9.33 -2.00
N GLY A 82 -15.48 -8.20 -1.50
CA GLY A 82 -14.10 -8.02 -1.08
C GLY A 82 -13.70 -8.97 0.06
N LEU A 83 -14.57 -9.16 1.06
CA LEU A 83 -14.33 -10.09 2.17
C LEU A 83 -14.28 -11.55 1.68
N ILE A 84 -15.21 -11.96 0.80
CA ILE A 84 -15.22 -13.31 0.21
C ILE A 84 -13.95 -13.55 -0.60
N ILE A 85 -13.53 -12.59 -1.43
CA ILE A 85 -12.27 -12.69 -2.19
C ILE A 85 -11.07 -12.79 -1.24
N SER A 86 -11.05 -12.02 -0.13
CA SER A 86 -9.99 -12.11 0.89
C SER A 86 -9.91 -13.51 1.53
N MET A 87 -11.07 -14.10 1.86
CA MET A 87 -11.13 -15.46 2.41
C MET A 87 -10.62 -16.49 1.40
N PHE A 88 -11.09 -16.42 0.16
CA PHE A 88 -10.66 -17.33 -0.90
C PHE A 88 -9.18 -17.21 -1.21
N ALA A 89 -8.66 -15.97 -1.31
CA ALA A 89 -7.24 -15.71 -1.50
C ALA A 89 -6.39 -16.32 -0.36
N SER A 90 -6.83 -16.14 0.90
CA SER A 90 -6.13 -16.72 2.05
C SER A 90 -6.19 -18.25 2.05
N LEU A 91 -7.30 -18.83 1.62
CA LEU A 91 -7.46 -20.29 1.50
C LEU A 91 -6.47 -20.84 0.46
N LEU A 92 -6.33 -20.22 -0.70
CA LEU A 92 -5.36 -20.63 -1.73
C LEU A 92 -3.92 -20.67 -1.20
N LEU A 93 -3.55 -19.72 -0.34
CA LEU A 93 -2.22 -19.68 0.26
C LEU A 93 -1.98 -20.80 1.27
N ILE A 94 -3.03 -21.31 1.91
CA ILE A 94 -2.92 -22.32 2.98
C ILE A 94 -2.87 -23.74 2.41
N ILE A 95 -3.67 -24.01 1.37
CA ILE A 95 -3.96 -25.38 0.93
C ILE A 95 -2.93 -25.96 -0.04
N SER A 96 -1.99 -25.16 -0.53
CA SER A 96 -1.09 -25.62 -1.61
C SER A 96 0.27 -24.94 -1.54
N ASP A 97 1.30 -25.71 -1.88
CA ASP A 97 2.69 -25.25 -2.02
C ASP A 97 3.03 -24.91 -3.48
N ILE A 98 2.03 -24.82 -4.37
CA ILE A 98 2.24 -24.51 -5.78
C ILE A 98 2.46 -23.00 -5.95
N THR A 99 3.60 -22.60 -6.49
CA THR A 99 3.98 -21.20 -6.72
C THR A 99 2.93 -20.40 -7.53
N ALA A 100 2.27 -21.03 -8.50
CA ALA A 100 1.20 -20.36 -9.25
C ALA A 100 0.01 -19.95 -8.35
N LEU A 101 -0.36 -20.79 -7.38
CA LEU A 101 -1.44 -20.47 -6.42
C LEU A 101 -1.00 -19.40 -5.42
N LEU A 102 0.28 -19.36 -5.05
CA LEU A 102 0.85 -18.23 -4.29
C LEU A 102 0.62 -16.92 -5.06
N ILE A 103 1.03 -16.84 -6.32
CA ILE A 103 0.89 -15.63 -7.15
C ILE A 103 -0.59 -15.24 -7.30
N ILE A 104 -1.47 -16.19 -7.64
CA ILE A 104 -2.91 -15.95 -7.78
C ILE A 104 -3.50 -15.46 -6.45
N GLY A 105 -3.18 -16.10 -5.35
CA GLY A 105 -3.63 -15.71 -4.01
C GLY A 105 -3.21 -14.27 -3.68
N ARG A 106 -1.98 -13.88 -4.01
CA ARG A 106 -1.47 -12.52 -3.79
C ARG A 106 -2.17 -11.47 -4.65
N ILE A 107 -2.46 -11.80 -5.91
CA ILE A 107 -3.27 -10.92 -6.79
C ILE A 107 -4.69 -10.76 -6.23
N LEU A 108 -5.32 -11.85 -5.80
CA LEU A 108 -6.66 -11.82 -5.21
C LEU A 108 -6.70 -11.05 -3.88
N GLN A 109 -5.67 -11.13 -3.04
CA GLN A 109 -5.56 -10.28 -1.85
C GLN A 109 -5.51 -8.79 -2.21
N GLY A 110 -4.76 -8.44 -3.27
CA GLY A 110 -4.72 -7.08 -3.80
C GLY A 110 -6.07 -6.62 -4.36
N LEU A 111 -6.76 -7.48 -5.11
CA LEU A 111 -8.10 -7.20 -5.62
C LEU A 111 -9.11 -7.01 -4.49
N SER A 112 -9.07 -7.88 -3.47
CA SER A 112 -9.88 -7.73 -2.26
C SER A 112 -9.67 -6.35 -1.60
N ALA A 113 -8.41 -5.94 -1.45
CA ALA A 113 -8.08 -4.62 -0.89
C ALA A 113 -8.59 -3.48 -1.75
N ALA A 114 -8.43 -3.57 -3.08
CA ALA A 114 -8.94 -2.59 -4.03
C ALA A 114 -10.46 -2.37 -3.89
N ILE A 115 -11.18 -3.43 -3.57
CA ILE A 115 -12.62 -3.40 -3.32
C ILE A 115 -12.94 -2.85 -1.92
N LEU A 116 -12.29 -3.38 -0.88
CA LEU A 116 -12.59 -3.06 0.52
C LEU A 116 -12.26 -1.60 0.87
N LEU A 117 -11.16 -1.03 0.34
CA LEU A 117 -10.72 0.30 0.73
C LEU A 117 -11.73 1.41 0.39
N PRO A 118 -12.30 1.50 -0.83
CA PRO A 118 -13.35 2.48 -1.12
C PRO A 118 -14.71 2.08 -0.54
N SER A 119 -15.11 0.80 -0.63
CA SER A 119 -16.46 0.37 -0.24
C SER A 119 -16.71 0.49 1.26
N THR A 120 -15.71 0.24 2.12
CA THR A 120 -15.86 0.40 3.57
C THR A 120 -16.11 1.86 3.95
N VAL A 121 -15.44 2.82 3.31
CA VAL A 121 -15.70 4.26 3.48
C VAL A 121 -17.11 4.60 3.00
N GLY A 122 -17.53 4.04 1.85
CA GLY A 122 -18.88 4.22 1.30
C GLY A 122 -19.97 3.70 2.23
N VAL A 123 -19.79 2.51 2.84
CA VAL A 123 -20.73 1.98 3.85
C VAL A 123 -20.84 2.94 5.03
N LEU A 124 -19.72 3.46 5.55
CA LEU A 124 -19.76 4.43 6.65
C LEU A 124 -20.52 5.70 6.28
N ASN A 125 -20.27 6.26 5.09
CA ASN A 125 -20.97 7.44 4.57
C ASN A 125 -22.49 7.22 4.43
N ASN A 126 -22.88 6.00 4.05
CA ASN A 126 -24.29 5.63 3.90
C ASN A 126 -25.01 5.42 5.23
N GLN A 127 -24.33 4.94 6.26
CA GLN A 127 -24.94 4.56 7.55
C GLN A 127 -24.84 5.65 8.62
N PHE A 128 -23.85 6.54 8.52
CA PHE A 128 -23.59 7.56 9.54
C PHE A 128 -23.62 8.97 8.94
N LYS A 129 -23.90 9.98 9.76
CA LYS A 129 -23.90 11.41 9.41
C LYS A 129 -23.25 12.25 10.51
N GLY A 130 -22.76 13.42 10.14
CA GLY A 130 -22.20 14.40 11.08
C GLY A 130 -21.07 13.84 11.96
N ASP A 131 -21.14 14.07 13.26
CA ASP A 131 -20.12 13.64 14.21
C ASP A 131 -20.01 12.12 14.36
N HIS A 132 -21.10 11.38 14.16
CA HIS A 132 -21.07 9.92 14.17
C HIS A 132 -20.26 9.37 12.98
N LEU A 133 -20.38 9.97 11.80
CA LEU A 133 -19.58 9.62 10.64
C LEU A 133 -18.09 9.92 10.89
N ARG A 134 -17.79 11.09 11.43
CA ARG A 134 -16.40 11.48 11.77
C ARG A 134 -15.75 10.48 12.73
N ARG A 135 -16.47 10.05 13.78
CA ARG A 135 -16.00 9.03 14.71
C ARG A 135 -15.80 7.67 14.02
N ALA A 136 -16.75 7.24 13.19
CA ALA A 136 -16.66 5.97 12.47
C ALA A 136 -15.44 5.93 11.51
N ILE A 137 -15.18 7.02 10.78
CA ILE A 137 -13.98 7.17 9.96
C ILE A 137 -12.70 7.13 10.81
N SER A 138 -12.71 7.73 12.00
CA SER A 138 -11.56 7.66 12.91
C SER A 138 -11.25 6.23 13.34
N TYR A 139 -12.25 5.39 13.63
CA TYR A 139 -12.04 3.98 13.92
C TYR A 139 -11.49 3.20 12.73
N LEU A 140 -11.98 3.47 11.51
CA LEU A 140 -11.42 2.89 10.28
C LEU A 140 -9.93 3.28 10.12
N MET A 141 -9.58 4.55 10.37
CA MET A 141 -8.18 5.01 10.30
C MET A 141 -7.29 4.33 11.34
N ILE A 142 -7.80 4.09 12.55
CA ILE A 142 -7.08 3.32 13.59
C ILE A 142 -6.78 1.92 13.08
N SER A 143 -7.75 1.23 12.46
CA SER A 143 -7.54 -0.11 11.91
C SER A 143 -6.58 -0.11 10.71
N THR A 144 -6.63 0.93 9.88
CA THR A 144 -5.73 1.06 8.71
C THR A 144 -4.29 1.31 9.16
N VAL A 145 -4.04 2.39 9.89
CA VAL A 145 -2.69 2.79 10.30
C VAL A 145 -2.11 1.83 11.34
N GLY A 146 -2.95 1.42 12.30
CA GLY A 146 -2.58 0.40 13.30
C GLY A 146 -2.29 -0.96 12.66
N GLY A 147 -3.10 -1.36 11.66
CA GLY A 147 -2.90 -2.59 10.90
C GLY A 147 -1.56 -2.61 10.18
N ILE A 148 -1.22 -1.56 9.43
CA ILE A 148 0.08 -1.44 8.75
C ILE A 148 1.23 -1.52 9.76
N GLY A 149 1.16 -0.72 10.81
CA GLY A 149 2.23 -0.64 11.79
C GLY A 149 2.44 -1.93 12.58
N LEU A 150 1.38 -2.68 12.82
CA LEU A 150 1.41 -3.94 13.58
C LEU A 150 1.57 -5.18 12.70
N ALA A 151 1.48 -5.05 11.37
CA ALA A 151 1.53 -6.18 10.45
C ALA A 151 2.80 -7.03 10.61
N GLY A 152 3.97 -6.37 10.68
CA GLY A 152 5.25 -7.05 10.91
C GLY A 152 5.32 -7.72 12.28
N VAL A 153 4.84 -7.04 13.33
CA VAL A 153 4.89 -7.54 14.72
C VAL A 153 3.96 -8.74 14.90
N ILE A 154 2.67 -8.52 14.66
CA ILE A 154 1.65 -9.56 14.87
C ILE A 154 1.83 -10.72 13.90
N GLY A 155 2.07 -10.41 12.62
CA GLY A 155 2.32 -11.42 11.61
C GLY A 155 3.56 -12.26 11.92
N GLY A 156 4.66 -11.62 12.36
CA GLY A 156 5.88 -12.30 12.76
C GLY A 156 5.71 -13.16 14.02
N LEU A 157 5.02 -12.64 15.04
CA LEU A 157 4.73 -13.40 16.27
C LEU A 157 3.88 -14.65 16.00
N ILE A 158 2.82 -14.51 15.19
CA ILE A 158 1.97 -15.64 14.80
C ILE A 158 2.80 -16.65 14.00
N ALA A 159 3.54 -16.20 12.99
CA ALA A 159 4.30 -17.08 12.13
C ALA A 159 5.40 -17.84 12.87
N THR A 160 6.07 -17.20 13.82
CA THR A 160 7.14 -17.84 14.61
C THR A 160 6.61 -18.89 15.58
N ASN A 161 5.44 -18.67 16.21
CA ASN A 161 4.93 -19.56 17.27
C ASN A 161 3.92 -20.60 16.76
N PHE A 162 3.16 -20.29 15.69
CA PHE A 162 2.03 -21.12 15.21
C PHE A 162 2.15 -21.48 13.72
N GLY A 163 3.21 -21.05 13.04
CA GLY A 163 3.36 -21.20 11.60
C GLY A 163 2.70 -20.05 10.82
N TRP A 164 3.29 -19.72 9.67
CA TRP A 164 2.85 -18.58 8.85
C TRP A 164 1.42 -18.74 8.29
N GLN A 165 0.96 -19.97 8.06
CA GLN A 165 -0.40 -20.27 7.59
C GLN A 165 -1.47 -19.74 8.56
N THR A 166 -1.17 -19.73 9.85
CA THR A 166 -2.09 -19.27 10.90
C THR A 166 -2.48 -17.80 10.70
N ASN A 167 -1.62 -16.95 10.12
CA ASN A 167 -1.99 -15.59 9.76
C ASN A 167 -3.18 -15.55 8.79
N PHE A 168 -3.19 -16.44 7.80
CA PHE A 168 -4.25 -16.48 6.79
C PHE A 168 -5.49 -17.21 7.30
N ILE A 169 -5.35 -18.17 8.21
CA ILE A 169 -6.50 -18.80 8.93
C ILE A 169 -7.22 -17.72 9.74
N ILE A 170 -6.49 -16.92 10.53
CA ILE A 170 -7.08 -15.82 11.31
C ILE A 170 -7.74 -14.79 10.38
N ASN A 171 -7.13 -14.49 9.24
CA ASN A 171 -7.73 -13.61 8.24
C ASN A 171 -9.09 -14.11 7.76
N ILE A 172 -9.21 -15.40 7.46
CA ILE A 172 -10.49 -16.03 7.07
C ILE A 172 -11.54 -15.87 8.19
N VAL A 173 -11.16 -16.16 9.43
CA VAL A 173 -12.06 -16.05 10.59
C VAL A 173 -12.53 -14.60 10.78
N ILE A 174 -11.63 -13.64 10.71
CA ILE A 174 -11.95 -12.20 10.87
C ILE A 174 -12.84 -11.71 9.73
N ALA A 175 -12.56 -12.10 8.48
CA ALA A 175 -13.41 -11.77 7.34
C ALA A 175 -14.81 -12.36 7.48
N PHE A 176 -14.92 -13.61 7.95
CA PHE A 176 -16.20 -14.26 8.22
C PHE A 176 -16.99 -13.56 9.32
N ILE A 177 -16.34 -13.19 10.43
CA ILE A 177 -16.97 -12.41 11.51
C ILE A 177 -17.45 -11.05 10.98
N ALA A 178 -16.66 -10.37 10.14
CA ALA A 178 -17.07 -9.10 9.53
C ALA A 178 -18.33 -9.27 8.67
N ILE A 179 -18.43 -10.34 7.88
CA ILE A 179 -19.63 -10.67 7.09
C ILE A 179 -20.84 -10.86 8.01
N LEU A 180 -20.70 -11.60 9.11
CA LEU A 180 -21.80 -11.83 10.05
C LEU A 180 -22.27 -10.55 10.72
N LEU A 181 -21.35 -9.67 11.13
CA LEU A 181 -21.65 -8.39 11.76
C LEU A 181 -22.33 -7.39 10.81
N LEU A 182 -22.05 -7.49 9.50
CA LEU A 182 -22.71 -6.67 8.47
C LEU A 182 -24.10 -7.18 8.09
N LYS A 183 -24.46 -8.40 8.47
CA LYS A 183 -25.76 -9.00 8.15
C LYS A 183 -26.89 -8.14 8.71
N GLY A 184 -27.87 -7.84 7.85
CA GLY A 184 -29.01 -6.99 8.21
C GLY A 184 -28.74 -5.47 8.09
N THR A 185 -27.51 -5.06 7.70
CA THR A 185 -27.24 -3.66 7.36
C THR A 185 -27.98 -3.30 6.07
N PRO A 186 -28.75 -2.17 6.03
CA PRO A 186 -29.49 -1.80 4.82
C PRO A 186 -28.53 -1.31 3.73
N GLU A 187 -28.67 -1.82 2.51
CA GLU A 187 -27.97 -1.29 1.33
C GLU A 187 -28.61 0.05 0.93
N LYS A 188 -27.77 1.03 0.66
CA LYS A 188 -28.19 2.31 0.09
C LYS A 188 -27.40 2.52 -1.20
N VAL A 189 -28.06 2.25 -2.32
CA VAL A 189 -27.49 2.56 -3.63
C VAL A 189 -27.68 4.06 -3.89
N SER A 190 -26.63 4.75 -4.30
CA SER A 190 -26.71 6.17 -4.65
C SER A 190 -27.56 6.34 -5.90
N GLN A 191 -28.62 7.16 -5.82
CA GLN A 191 -29.43 7.52 -6.99
C GLN A 191 -28.70 8.43 -7.98
N HIS A 192 -27.54 8.94 -7.61
CA HIS A 192 -26.70 9.85 -8.41
C HIS A 192 -25.46 9.15 -8.99
N SER A 193 -25.54 7.82 -9.24
CA SER A 193 -24.49 7.13 -9.99
C SER A 193 -24.36 7.80 -11.37
N HIS A 194 -23.22 8.43 -11.62
CA HIS A 194 -22.92 9.07 -12.89
C HIS A 194 -23.18 8.11 -14.03
N ARG A 195 -23.97 8.56 -15.04
CA ARG A 195 -24.40 7.75 -16.19
C ARG A 195 -23.28 7.38 -17.17
N HIS A 196 -22.04 7.79 -16.88
CA HIS A 196 -20.92 7.52 -17.77
C HIS A 196 -20.38 6.09 -17.58
N PRO A 197 -20.18 5.35 -18.68
CA PRO A 197 -19.55 4.03 -18.60
C PRO A 197 -18.13 4.15 -18.08
N PHE A 198 -17.71 3.21 -17.22
CA PHE A 198 -16.32 3.14 -16.75
C PHE A 198 -15.41 2.65 -17.89
N ASP A 199 -14.22 3.24 -18.00
CA ASP A 199 -13.25 2.85 -19.04
C ASP A 199 -12.49 1.56 -18.67
N TYR A 200 -13.15 0.41 -18.87
CA TYR A 200 -12.52 -0.90 -18.68
C TYR A 200 -11.36 -1.15 -19.65
N LYS A 201 -11.36 -0.52 -20.84
CA LYS A 201 -10.29 -0.68 -21.83
C LYS A 201 -9.04 0.03 -21.36
N GLY A 202 -9.13 1.29 -20.94
CA GLY A 202 -8.03 2.04 -20.36
C GLY A 202 -7.45 1.34 -19.13
N MET A 203 -8.30 0.88 -18.21
CA MET A 203 -7.87 0.11 -17.04
C MET A 203 -7.13 -1.17 -17.43
N SER A 204 -7.63 -1.95 -18.40
CA SER A 204 -6.99 -3.20 -18.82
C SER A 204 -5.62 -2.96 -19.46
N ILE A 205 -5.49 -1.93 -20.31
CA ILE A 205 -4.22 -1.55 -20.93
C ILE A 205 -3.25 -1.07 -19.86
N PHE A 206 -3.71 -0.27 -18.89
CA PHE A 206 -2.91 0.17 -17.75
C PHE A 206 -2.43 -1.00 -16.89
N ALA A 207 -3.30 -2.00 -16.65
CA ALA A 207 -2.94 -3.21 -15.92
C ALA A 207 -1.83 -4.01 -16.64
N VAL A 208 -1.93 -4.18 -17.94
CA VAL A 208 -0.90 -4.86 -18.76
C VAL A 208 0.41 -4.05 -18.76
N MET A 209 0.31 -2.72 -18.90
CA MET A 209 1.46 -1.82 -18.86
C MET A 209 2.23 -1.95 -17.54
N ILE A 210 1.55 -1.79 -16.42
CA ILE A 210 2.18 -1.87 -15.09
C ILE A 210 2.63 -3.32 -14.80
N GLY A 211 1.84 -4.32 -15.17
CA GLY A 211 2.18 -5.73 -15.01
C GLY A 211 3.46 -6.13 -15.75
N SER A 212 3.60 -5.74 -17.02
CA SER A 212 4.81 -6.02 -17.81
C SER A 212 6.05 -5.32 -17.25
N PHE A 213 5.91 -4.07 -16.80
CA PHE A 213 6.99 -3.35 -16.13
C PHE A 213 7.40 -4.01 -14.81
N THR A 214 6.43 -4.48 -14.03
CA THR A 214 6.69 -5.23 -12.78
C THR A 214 7.43 -6.53 -13.04
N LEU A 215 6.98 -7.30 -14.03
CA LEU A 215 7.65 -8.54 -14.42
C LEU A 215 9.08 -8.28 -14.89
N LEU A 216 9.30 -7.24 -15.68
CA LEU A 216 10.63 -6.84 -16.09
C LEU A 216 11.52 -6.51 -14.88
N LEU A 217 11.03 -5.73 -13.93
CA LEU A 217 11.81 -5.36 -12.73
C LEU A 217 12.11 -6.54 -11.83
N THR A 218 11.14 -7.43 -11.59
CA THR A 218 11.29 -8.49 -10.57
C THR A 218 11.91 -9.77 -11.14
N GLN A 219 11.67 -10.08 -12.42
CA GLN A 219 12.13 -11.31 -13.06
C GLN A 219 13.28 -11.09 -14.04
N GLY A 220 13.49 -9.86 -14.51
CA GLY A 220 14.51 -9.53 -15.51
C GLY A 220 15.92 -9.94 -15.11
N PHE A 221 16.21 -9.96 -13.81
CA PHE A 221 17.48 -10.41 -13.29
C PHE A 221 17.67 -11.95 -13.42
N GLU A 222 16.69 -12.75 -12.94
CA GLU A 222 16.78 -14.23 -13.00
C GLU A 222 16.77 -14.75 -14.44
N GLN A 223 15.94 -14.11 -15.29
CA GLN A 223 15.82 -14.50 -16.70
C GLN A 223 16.92 -13.89 -17.59
N GLY A 224 17.69 -12.92 -17.05
CA GLY A 224 18.66 -12.11 -17.77
C GLY A 224 18.05 -10.85 -18.39
N TRP A 225 18.69 -9.69 -18.15
CA TRP A 225 18.23 -8.39 -18.67
C TRP A 225 18.21 -8.33 -20.21
N PHE A 226 19.07 -9.09 -20.88
CA PHE A 226 19.15 -9.17 -22.33
C PHE A 226 18.51 -10.46 -22.88
N SER A 227 17.68 -11.15 -22.12
CA SER A 227 16.94 -12.32 -22.55
C SER A 227 15.72 -11.96 -23.41
N THR A 228 15.25 -12.93 -24.18
CA THR A 228 13.99 -12.80 -24.94
C THR A 228 12.82 -12.42 -24.03
N PHE A 229 12.76 -12.96 -22.82
CA PHE A 229 11.73 -12.62 -21.82
C PHE A 229 11.75 -11.11 -21.48
N SER A 230 12.93 -10.57 -21.16
CA SER A 230 13.08 -9.15 -20.81
C SER A 230 12.74 -8.22 -21.97
N PHE A 231 13.15 -8.58 -23.20
CA PHE A 231 12.76 -7.83 -24.41
C PHE A 231 11.26 -7.88 -24.68
N ILE A 232 10.61 -9.01 -24.45
CA ILE A 232 9.14 -9.13 -24.60
C ILE A 232 8.45 -8.22 -23.55
N CYS A 233 8.84 -8.31 -22.29
CA CYS A 233 8.26 -7.48 -21.22
C CYS A 233 8.45 -5.98 -21.50
N LEU A 234 9.66 -5.58 -21.91
CA LEU A 234 9.95 -4.18 -22.27
C LEU A 234 9.14 -3.73 -23.48
N SER A 235 9.02 -4.57 -24.52
CA SER A 235 8.25 -4.26 -25.72
C SER A 235 6.75 -4.09 -25.38
N ILE A 236 6.19 -5.01 -24.59
CA ILE A 236 4.80 -4.91 -24.13
C ILE A 236 4.61 -3.61 -23.32
N PHE A 237 5.52 -3.29 -22.40
CA PHE A 237 5.46 -2.06 -21.62
C PHE A 237 5.45 -0.81 -22.50
N ILE A 238 6.36 -0.72 -23.47
CA ILE A 238 6.45 0.45 -24.38
C ILE A 238 5.20 0.54 -25.26
N ILE A 239 4.79 -0.56 -25.89
CA ILE A 239 3.63 -0.59 -26.78
C ILE A 239 2.36 -0.22 -26.01
N THR A 240 2.12 -0.83 -24.85
CA THR A 240 0.93 -0.54 -24.04
C THR A 240 0.95 0.88 -23.49
N THR A 241 2.12 1.45 -23.16
CA THR A 241 2.25 2.85 -22.76
C THR A 241 1.82 3.79 -23.89
N LEU A 242 2.28 3.55 -25.12
CA LEU A 242 1.90 4.35 -26.28
C LEU A 242 0.39 4.23 -26.58
N ILE A 243 -0.14 3.01 -26.58
CA ILE A 243 -1.57 2.75 -26.80
C ILE A 243 -2.40 3.43 -25.70
N PHE A 244 -2.00 3.32 -24.43
CA PHE A 244 -2.66 3.95 -23.30
C PHE A 244 -2.76 5.46 -23.48
N ILE A 245 -1.64 6.14 -23.79
CA ILE A 245 -1.63 7.59 -24.01
C ILE A 245 -2.54 8.00 -25.15
N ILE A 246 -2.56 7.23 -26.27
CA ILE A 246 -3.39 7.53 -27.44
C ILE A 246 -4.88 7.36 -27.13
N ILE A 247 -5.25 6.27 -26.45
CA ILE A 247 -6.66 5.96 -26.14
C ILE A 247 -7.18 6.95 -25.11
N GLU A 248 -6.47 7.15 -24.01
CA GLU A 248 -6.90 8.03 -22.90
C GLU A 248 -7.07 9.49 -23.35
N ARG A 249 -6.23 9.96 -24.30
CA ARG A 249 -6.38 11.32 -24.85
C ARG A 249 -7.62 11.52 -25.71
N ARG A 250 -8.20 10.44 -26.22
CA ARG A 250 -9.36 10.47 -27.12
C ARG A 250 -10.65 10.04 -26.44
N HIS A 251 -10.55 9.44 -25.24
CA HIS A 251 -11.71 8.93 -24.52
C HIS A 251 -12.43 10.09 -23.80
N GLU A 252 -13.76 10.15 -23.89
CA GLU A 252 -14.57 11.19 -23.21
C GLU A 252 -14.50 11.08 -21.68
N VAL A 253 -14.45 9.85 -21.16
CA VAL A 253 -14.32 9.54 -19.73
C VAL A 253 -13.14 8.59 -19.54
N PRO A 254 -11.89 9.11 -19.53
CA PRO A 254 -10.70 8.29 -19.48
C PRO A 254 -10.51 7.65 -18.11
N PHE A 255 -9.82 6.48 -18.06
CA PHE A 255 -9.42 5.84 -16.81
C PHE A 255 -8.51 6.75 -15.96
N ILE A 256 -7.55 7.41 -16.60
CA ILE A 256 -6.73 8.46 -15.99
C ILE A 256 -6.96 9.78 -16.72
N ASP A 257 -7.71 10.69 -16.11
CA ASP A 257 -7.90 12.03 -16.65
C ASP A 257 -6.60 12.84 -16.59
N PHE A 258 -5.92 12.98 -17.71
CA PHE A 258 -4.69 13.77 -17.82
C PHE A 258 -4.86 15.25 -17.45
N SER A 259 -6.10 15.79 -17.43
CA SER A 259 -6.34 17.15 -16.94
C SER A 259 -6.02 17.30 -15.46
N VAL A 260 -6.27 16.26 -14.68
CA VAL A 260 -5.93 16.19 -13.24
C VAL A 260 -4.39 16.20 -13.07
N LEU A 261 -3.67 15.50 -13.96
CA LEU A 261 -2.19 15.48 -13.92
C LEU A 261 -1.55 16.78 -14.41
N ARG A 262 -2.28 17.69 -15.06
CA ARG A 262 -1.80 19.04 -15.39
C ARG A 262 -1.85 20.01 -14.20
N ASN A 263 -2.61 19.69 -13.18
CA ASN A 263 -2.69 20.50 -11.97
C ASN A 263 -1.41 20.36 -11.16
N ARG A 264 -0.59 21.42 -11.07
CA ARG A 264 0.72 21.41 -10.40
C ARG A 264 0.66 21.00 -8.92
N PRO A 265 -0.24 21.51 -8.08
CA PRO A 265 -0.38 21.04 -6.71
C PRO A 265 -0.69 19.54 -6.63
N PHE A 266 -1.62 19.06 -7.46
CA PHE A 266 -2.00 17.65 -7.50
C PHE A 266 -0.83 16.75 -7.89
N ILE A 267 -0.18 17.02 -9.02
CA ILE A 267 0.93 16.16 -9.49
C ILE A 267 2.12 16.18 -8.50
N GLY A 268 2.39 17.32 -7.87
CA GLY A 268 3.39 17.40 -6.82
C GLY A 268 3.06 16.53 -5.61
N ALA A 269 1.82 16.56 -5.13
CA ALA A 269 1.34 15.70 -4.04
C ALA A 269 1.32 14.22 -4.45
N PHE A 270 0.89 13.91 -5.69
CA PHE A 270 0.87 12.57 -6.28
C PHE A 270 2.27 11.93 -6.33
N LEU A 271 3.24 12.65 -6.90
CA LEU A 271 4.63 12.18 -7.00
C LEU A 271 5.29 12.03 -5.63
N ASN A 272 5.05 12.98 -4.73
CA ASN A 272 5.55 12.91 -3.36
C ASN A 272 5.00 11.68 -2.63
N ASN A 273 3.70 11.40 -2.76
CA ASN A 273 3.06 10.22 -2.17
C ASN A 273 3.60 8.91 -2.78
N PHE A 274 3.79 8.86 -4.10
CA PHE A 274 4.39 7.71 -4.79
C PHE A 274 5.78 7.41 -4.24
N VAL A 275 6.65 8.43 -4.21
CA VAL A 275 8.03 8.28 -3.76
C VAL A 275 8.08 7.93 -2.27
N LEU A 276 7.29 8.59 -1.42
CA LEU A 276 7.30 8.31 0.01
C LEU A 276 6.91 6.86 0.31
N ASN A 277 5.90 6.34 -0.38
CA ASN A 277 5.48 4.96 -0.23
C ASN A 277 6.48 3.96 -0.82
N SER A 278 7.35 4.37 -1.77
CA SER A 278 8.43 3.49 -2.25
C SER A 278 9.42 3.12 -1.13
N GLY A 279 9.43 3.84 -0.02
CA GLY A 279 10.15 3.48 1.20
C GLY A 279 9.76 2.13 1.81
N LEU A 280 8.62 1.53 1.42
CA LEU A 280 8.28 0.16 1.81
C LEU A 280 9.34 -0.86 1.38
N GLY A 281 10.07 -0.60 0.29
CA GLY A 281 11.19 -1.44 -0.13
C GLY A 281 12.28 -1.57 0.93
N VAL A 282 12.55 -0.51 1.68
CA VAL A 282 13.51 -0.53 2.81
C VAL A 282 13.08 -1.53 3.87
N THR A 283 11.79 -1.51 4.21
CA THR A 283 11.24 -2.42 5.23
C THR A 283 11.33 -3.89 4.79
N VAL A 284 11.02 -4.17 3.52
CA VAL A 284 11.12 -5.54 2.97
C VAL A 284 12.57 -6.03 2.98
N VAL A 285 13.50 -5.22 2.48
CA VAL A 285 14.93 -5.58 2.47
C VAL A 285 15.47 -5.73 3.89
N PHE A 286 15.05 -4.87 4.83
CA PHE A 286 15.40 -5.07 6.24
C PHE A 286 14.91 -6.42 6.76
N PHE A 287 13.66 -6.82 6.53
CA PHE A 287 13.15 -8.11 7.01
C PHE A 287 13.89 -9.28 6.38
N ILE A 288 14.18 -9.23 5.08
CA ILE A 288 14.98 -10.27 4.41
C ILE A 288 16.37 -10.34 5.04
N TYR A 289 17.08 -9.21 5.13
CA TYR A 289 18.44 -9.14 5.68
C TYR A 289 18.49 -9.59 7.15
N ALA A 290 17.54 -9.13 7.96
CA ALA A 290 17.48 -9.47 9.39
C ALA A 290 17.24 -10.97 9.62
N GLN A 291 16.38 -11.60 8.83
CA GLN A 291 16.05 -13.02 9.00
C GLN A 291 17.08 -13.95 8.36
N THR A 292 17.60 -13.61 7.18
CA THR A 292 18.51 -14.50 6.45
C THR A 292 19.97 -14.35 6.86
N HIS A 293 20.38 -13.17 7.33
CA HIS A 293 21.80 -12.88 7.62
C HIS A 293 22.10 -12.53 9.06
N LEU A 294 21.17 -11.89 9.80
CA LEU A 294 21.35 -11.63 11.22
C LEU A 294 20.76 -12.73 12.11
N GLY A 295 20.07 -13.72 11.53
CA GLY A 295 19.48 -14.85 12.25
C GLY A 295 18.29 -14.47 13.14
N LEU A 296 17.65 -13.32 12.92
CA LEU A 296 16.47 -12.93 13.67
C LEU A 296 15.26 -13.77 13.22
N SER A 297 14.40 -14.13 14.17
CA SER A 297 13.10 -14.69 13.82
C SER A 297 12.18 -13.61 13.19
N ALA A 298 11.10 -14.03 12.53
CA ALA A 298 10.08 -13.10 12.03
C ALA A 298 9.45 -12.28 13.16
N ALA A 299 9.30 -12.88 14.36
CA ALA A 299 8.84 -12.15 15.55
C ALA A 299 9.82 -11.06 15.98
N GLN A 300 11.12 -11.38 16.08
CA GLN A 300 12.14 -10.42 16.48
C GLN A 300 12.29 -9.28 15.47
N SER A 301 12.36 -9.58 14.17
CA SER A 301 12.43 -8.56 13.14
C SER A 301 11.18 -7.68 13.09
N GLY A 302 10.00 -8.25 13.33
CA GLY A 302 8.76 -7.50 13.48
C GLY A 302 8.78 -6.55 14.67
N LEU A 303 9.25 -7.00 15.85
CA LEU A 303 9.33 -6.16 17.05
C LEU A 303 10.23 -4.93 16.87
N VAL A 304 11.27 -5.02 16.04
CA VAL A 304 12.12 -3.87 15.67
C VAL A 304 11.34 -2.74 15.02
N THR A 305 10.26 -3.06 14.29
CA THR A 305 9.41 -2.06 13.62
C THR A 305 8.27 -1.52 14.50
N LEU A 306 8.04 -2.06 15.68
CA LEU A 306 6.95 -1.61 16.59
C LEU A 306 7.05 -0.12 16.96
N PRO A 307 8.21 0.45 17.29
CA PRO A 307 8.35 1.88 17.60
C PRO A 307 7.95 2.77 16.41
N TYR A 308 8.25 2.34 15.17
CA TYR A 308 7.74 3.02 13.96
C TYR A 308 6.23 3.15 13.97
N ALA A 309 5.50 2.06 14.24
CA ALA A 309 4.04 2.05 14.25
C ALA A 309 3.46 3.06 15.26
N ILE A 310 4.00 3.06 16.47
CA ILE A 310 3.55 3.94 17.57
C ILE A 310 3.79 5.41 17.20
N VAL A 311 4.99 5.73 16.74
CA VAL A 311 5.38 7.10 16.38
C VAL A 311 4.62 7.59 15.16
N ALA A 312 4.42 6.75 14.12
CA ALA A 312 3.67 7.13 12.93
C ALA A 312 2.24 7.56 13.26
N VAL A 313 1.54 6.81 14.12
CA VAL A 313 0.18 7.17 14.56
C VAL A 313 0.16 8.51 15.33
N ALA A 314 1.10 8.70 16.24
CA ALA A 314 1.22 9.94 17.01
C ALA A 314 1.52 11.16 16.10
N MET A 315 2.37 10.96 15.10
CA MET A 315 2.82 12.01 14.18
C MET A 315 1.75 12.46 13.19
N ILE A 316 0.71 11.67 12.90
CA ILE A 316 -0.41 12.09 12.02
C ILE A 316 -1.08 13.35 12.57
N ARG A 317 -1.41 13.38 13.87
CA ARG A 317 -2.02 14.55 14.50
C ARG A 317 -1.09 15.75 14.59
N LEU A 318 0.19 15.50 14.86
CA LEU A 318 1.20 16.55 14.89
C LEU A 318 1.44 17.12 13.48
N GLY A 319 1.43 16.29 12.44
CA GLY A 319 1.51 16.69 11.04
C GLY A 319 0.32 17.56 10.61
N GLU A 320 -0.91 17.24 11.04
CA GLU A 320 -2.08 18.06 10.81
C GLU A 320 -1.91 19.47 11.43
N LYS A 321 -1.52 19.55 12.71
CA LYS A 321 -1.25 20.82 13.38
C LYS A 321 -0.12 21.61 12.73
N ALA A 322 0.96 20.92 12.32
CA ALA A 322 2.07 21.54 11.62
C ALA A 322 1.64 22.10 10.25
N THR A 323 0.77 21.38 9.55
CA THR A 323 0.18 21.83 8.27
C THR A 323 -0.61 23.12 8.43
N LEU A 324 -1.44 23.22 9.46
CA LEU A 324 -2.22 24.44 9.76
C LEU A 324 -1.33 25.63 10.10
N ARG A 325 -0.17 25.40 10.71
CA ARG A 325 0.74 26.47 11.15
C ARG A 325 1.74 26.89 10.07
N PHE A 326 2.29 25.94 9.32
CA PHE A 326 3.43 26.15 8.41
C PHE A 326 3.08 25.96 6.94
N GLY A 327 1.85 25.47 6.64
CA GLY A 327 1.38 25.17 5.29
C GLY A 327 1.77 23.77 4.80
N GLY A 328 0.89 23.19 3.98
CA GLY A 328 1.05 21.81 3.49
C GLY A 328 2.27 21.61 2.59
N LYS A 329 2.62 22.60 1.76
CA LYS A 329 3.80 22.52 0.88
C LYS A 329 5.08 22.24 1.68
N LEU A 330 5.30 22.98 2.78
CA LEU A 330 6.50 22.81 3.60
C LEU A 330 6.58 21.38 4.17
N MET A 331 5.45 20.84 4.61
CA MET A 331 5.39 19.46 5.12
C MET A 331 5.75 18.43 4.05
N LEU A 332 5.32 18.62 2.79
CA LEU A 332 5.68 17.74 1.67
C LEU A 332 7.16 17.87 1.25
N ILE A 333 7.83 18.99 1.56
CA ILE A 333 9.26 19.15 1.32
C ILE A 333 10.09 18.52 2.42
N ILE A 334 9.79 18.85 3.69
CA ILE A 334 10.62 18.41 4.82
C ILE A 334 10.30 16.97 5.25
N GLY A 335 9.07 16.52 5.05
CA GLY A 335 8.64 15.17 5.46
C GLY A 335 9.53 14.06 4.90
N PRO A 336 9.80 14.00 3.58
CA PRO A 336 10.68 12.98 3.00
C PRO A 336 12.14 13.07 3.45
N LEU A 337 12.60 14.22 4.00
CA LEU A 337 13.97 14.36 4.53
C LEU A 337 14.18 13.57 5.82
N PHE A 338 13.13 13.35 6.62
CA PHE A 338 13.23 12.45 7.77
C PHE A 338 13.54 11.01 7.36
N PRO A 339 12.82 10.37 6.42
CA PRO A 339 13.24 9.09 5.85
C PRO A 339 14.66 9.09 5.29
N VAL A 340 15.14 10.17 4.65
CA VAL A 340 16.57 10.26 4.22
C VAL A 340 17.50 10.04 5.42
N ILE A 341 17.29 10.74 6.52
CA ILE A 341 18.10 10.59 7.73
C ILE A 341 17.91 9.18 8.33
N GLY A 342 16.67 8.73 8.47
CA GLY A 342 16.35 7.42 9.05
C GLY A 342 16.97 6.26 8.26
N ILE A 343 16.84 6.28 6.92
CA ILE A 343 17.40 5.23 6.05
C ILE A 343 18.93 5.29 6.05
N THR A 344 19.53 6.47 6.15
CA THR A 344 21.00 6.62 6.30
C THR A 344 21.48 5.90 7.56
N ILE A 345 20.74 5.98 8.67
CA ILE A 345 21.09 5.25 9.89
C ILE A 345 20.87 3.73 9.69
N ILE A 346 19.78 3.32 9.04
CA ILE A 346 19.50 1.91 8.72
C ILE A 346 20.58 1.33 7.77
N SER A 347 21.21 2.15 6.93
CA SER A 347 22.26 1.71 6.01
C SER A 347 23.61 1.38 6.67
N MET A 348 23.77 1.64 7.97
CA MET A 348 24.98 1.34 8.72
C MET A 348 25.13 -0.17 9.04
N THR A 349 25.02 -1.02 8.04
CA THR A 349 25.02 -2.50 8.19
C THR A 349 26.38 -3.09 8.60
N SER A 350 27.44 -2.28 8.63
CA SER A 350 28.77 -2.65 9.13
C SER A 350 28.88 -2.69 10.66
N LEU A 351 27.88 -2.19 11.37
CA LEU A 351 27.83 -2.23 12.83
C LEU A 351 27.68 -3.68 13.34
N GLN A 352 28.10 -3.92 14.57
CA GLN A 352 27.84 -5.19 15.24
C GLN A 352 26.31 -5.45 15.33
N PRO A 353 25.83 -6.71 15.24
CA PRO A 353 24.39 -7.01 15.17
C PRO A 353 23.54 -6.31 16.23
N SER A 354 23.96 -6.25 17.48
CA SER A 354 23.23 -5.56 18.55
C SER A 354 23.15 -4.05 18.37
N GLN A 355 24.24 -3.42 17.94
CA GLN A 355 24.30 -1.98 17.64
C GLN A 355 23.47 -1.66 16.41
N TYR A 356 23.53 -2.53 15.40
CA TYR A 356 22.75 -2.38 14.18
C TYR A 356 21.23 -2.41 14.44
N ILE A 357 20.75 -3.33 15.31
CA ILE A 357 19.33 -3.38 15.68
C ILE A 357 18.89 -2.06 16.34
N ILE A 358 19.71 -1.49 17.22
CA ILE A 358 19.42 -0.19 17.85
C ILE A 358 19.37 0.92 16.79
N ALA A 359 20.33 0.95 15.87
CA ALA A 359 20.37 1.90 14.77
C ALA A 359 19.13 1.80 13.89
N VAL A 360 18.69 0.58 13.58
CA VAL A 360 17.47 0.33 12.78
C VAL A 360 16.22 0.84 13.50
N VAL A 361 16.08 0.60 14.80
CA VAL A 361 14.96 1.13 15.62
C VAL A 361 14.92 2.65 15.53
N ILE A 362 16.06 3.32 15.75
CA ILE A 362 16.15 4.78 15.66
C ILE A 362 15.83 5.25 14.25
N GLY A 363 16.36 4.60 13.23
CA GLY A 363 16.12 4.93 11.83
C GLY A 363 14.63 4.82 11.46
N PHE A 364 13.97 3.74 11.85
CA PHE A 364 12.53 3.57 11.61
C PHE A 364 11.68 4.60 12.39
N VAL A 365 12.04 4.97 13.60
CA VAL A 365 11.35 6.05 14.36
C VAL A 365 11.46 7.38 13.60
N ILE A 366 12.64 7.71 13.08
CA ILE A 366 12.82 8.93 12.28
C ILE A 366 12.00 8.86 10.98
N CYS A 367 11.98 7.72 10.28
CA CYS A 367 11.12 7.53 9.12
C CYS A 367 9.62 7.73 9.46
N ALA A 368 9.19 7.25 10.62
CA ALA A 368 7.80 7.41 11.08
C ALA A 368 7.41 8.88 11.28
N ILE A 369 8.33 9.70 11.79
CA ILE A 369 8.12 11.15 11.92
C ILE A 369 7.81 11.76 10.56
N GLY A 370 8.64 11.49 9.56
CA GLY A 370 8.46 12.02 8.22
C GLY A 370 7.15 11.58 7.56
N ASN A 371 6.87 10.28 7.62
CA ASN A 371 5.64 9.71 7.05
C ASN A 371 4.38 10.28 7.71
N GLY A 372 4.38 10.45 9.02
CA GLY A 372 3.25 11.05 9.73
C GLY A 372 3.05 12.54 9.41
N LEU A 373 4.14 13.29 9.21
CA LEU A 373 4.07 14.71 8.83
C LEU A 373 3.44 14.92 7.45
N VAL A 374 3.62 13.99 6.51
CA VAL A 374 3.13 14.09 5.12
C VAL A 374 1.72 13.53 4.94
N ALA A 375 1.29 12.61 5.81
CA ALA A 375 0.06 11.83 5.63
C ALA A 375 -1.19 12.70 5.38
N THR A 376 -1.39 13.75 6.20
CA THR A 376 -2.55 14.64 6.06
C THR A 376 -2.38 15.68 4.95
N PRO A 377 -1.28 16.46 4.89
CA PRO A 377 -1.16 17.52 3.89
C PRO A 377 -1.10 17.01 2.45
N GLY A 378 -0.55 15.82 2.22
CA GLY A 378 -0.49 15.25 0.87
C GLY A 378 -1.88 15.03 0.27
N LEU A 379 -2.76 14.37 1.02
CA LEU A 379 -4.15 14.15 0.60
C LEU A 379 -4.94 15.47 0.52
N THR A 380 -4.75 16.35 1.48
CA THR A 380 -5.43 17.66 1.53
C THR A 380 -5.09 18.50 0.29
N ILE A 381 -3.83 18.63 -0.07
CA ILE A 381 -3.40 19.36 -1.28
C ILE A 381 -3.98 18.71 -2.54
N ALA A 382 -3.96 17.37 -2.63
CA ALA A 382 -4.51 16.67 -3.78
C ALA A 382 -6.02 16.96 -3.96
N ILE A 383 -6.79 16.97 -2.87
CA ILE A 383 -8.24 17.19 -2.91
C ILE A 383 -8.59 18.65 -3.16
N PHE A 384 -8.03 19.58 -2.35
CA PHE A 384 -8.41 21.00 -2.44
C PHE A 384 -7.87 21.74 -3.68
N SER A 385 -6.96 21.09 -4.41
CA SER A 385 -6.51 21.64 -5.70
C SER A 385 -7.44 21.33 -6.86
N MET A 386 -8.52 20.56 -6.63
CA MET A 386 -9.44 20.10 -7.67
C MET A 386 -10.83 20.72 -7.52
N PRO A 387 -11.57 20.88 -8.66
CA PRO A 387 -12.99 21.16 -8.62
C PRO A 387 -13.77 20.06 -7.90
N ASN A 388 -14.92 20.43 -7.28
CA ASN A 388 -15.73 19.50 -6.49
C ASN A 388 -16.13 18.24 -7.24
N GLU A 389 -16.37 18.33 -8.56
CA GLU A 389 -16.75 17.22 -9.45
C GLU A 389 -15.63 16.21 -9.62
N LYS A 390 -14.36 16.60 -9.43
CA LYS A 390 -13.16 15.76 -9.60
C LYS A 390 -12.51 15.30 -8.29
N VAL A 391 -13.05 15.67 -7.15
CA VAL A 391 -12.48 15.31 -5.83
C VAL A 391 -12.40 13.80 -5.63
N GLY A 392 -13.43 13.05 -6.01
CA GLY A 392 -13.44 11.58 -5.92
C GLY A 392 -12.33 10.94 -6.77
N LEU A 393 -12.21 11.37 -8.03
CA LEU A 393 -11.17 10.93 -8.94
C LEU A 393 -9.75 11.26 -8.39
N ALA A 394 -9.56 12.50 -7.94
CA ALA A 394 -8.28 12.93 -7.37
C ALA A 394 -7.90 12.12 -6.12
N THR A 395 -8.86 11.82 -5.25
CA THR A 395 -8.65 10.97 -4.08
C THR A 395 -8.25 9.55 -4.48
N GLY A 396 -8.94 8.98 -5.47
CA GLY A 396 -8.63 7.65 -6.01
C GLY A 396 -7.22 7.59 -6.61
N LEU A 397 -6.87 8.53 -7.49
CA LEU A 397 -5.55 8.64 -8.11
C LEU A 397 -4.45 8.88 -7.07
N TYR A 398 -4.68 9.73 -6.07
CA TYR A 398 -3.71 9.94 -5.00
C TYR A 398 -3.45 8.66 -4.20
N LYS A 399 -4.49 7.91 -3.82
CA LYS A 399 -4.32 6.62 -3.12
C LYS A 399 -3.66 5.57 -4.02
N MET A 400 -4.02 5.53 -5.30
CA MET A 400 -3.37 4.68 -6.30
C MET A 400 -1.87 4.97 -6.39
N SER A 401 -1.45 6.25 -6.36
CA SER A 401 -0.02 6.60 -6.38
C SER A 401 0.74 6.02 -5.19
N GLY A 402 0.15 6.02 -4.00
CA GLY A 402 0.77 5.43 -2.82
C GLY A 402 0.94 3.92 -2.93
N THR A 403 -0.10 3.20 -3.36
CA THR A 403 -0.03 1.74 -3.51
C THR A 403 0.94 1.32 -4.63
N LEU A 404 0.93 2.01 -5.77
CA LEU A 404 1.88 1.77 -6.86
C LEU A 404 3.31 2.14 -6.47
N GLY A 405 3.49 3.24 -5.72
CA GLY A 405 4.78 3.63 -5.16
C GLY A 405 5.35 2.56 -4.23
N GLY A 406 4.53 2.02 -3.34
CA GLY A 406 4.91 0.91 -2.46
C GLY A 406 5.33 -0.33 -3.24
N ALA A 407 4.53 -0.74 -4.21
CA ALA A 407 4.84 -1.88 -5.07
C ALA A 407 6.15 -1.67 -5.86
N PHE A 408 6.34 -0.50 -6.46
CA PHE A 408 7.56 -0.11 -7.17
C PHE A 408 8.78 -0.16 -6.24
N GLY A 409 8.67 0.44 -5.05
CA GLY A 409 9.76 0.46 -4.08
C GLY A 409 10.16 -0.94 -3.61
N ILE A 410 9.19 -1.82 -3.37
CA ILE A 410 9.44 -3.23 -3.04
C ILE A 410 10.17 -3.92 -4.20
N ALA A 411 9.61 -3.86 -5.41
CA ALA A 411 10.19 -4.49 -6.59
C ALA A 411 11.62 -4.01 -6.86
N LEU A 412 11.84 -2.68 -6.85
CA LEU A 412 13.15 -2.10 -7.09
C LEU A 412 14.16 -2.49 -6.00
N SER A 413 13.81 -2.29 -4.73
CA SER A 413 14.74 -2.53 -3.63
C SER A 413 15.11 -4.01 -3.50
N THR A 414 14.13 -4.91 -3.63
CA THR A 414 14.40 -6.36 -3.55
C THR A 414 15.21 -6.85 -4.74
N THR A 415 14.98 -6.32 -5.95
CA THR A 415 15.77 -6.65 -7.14
C THR A 415 17.21 -6.17 -6.99
N VAL A 416 17.43 -4.90 -6.58
CA VAL A 416 18.78 -4.36 -6.33
C VAL A 416 19.51 -5.20 -5.28
N PHE A 417 18.84 -5.54 -4.18
CA PHE A 417 19.40 -6.36 -3.11
C PHE A 417 19.79 -7.75 -3.63
N SER A 418 18.91 -8.44 -4.37
CA SER A 418 19.17 -9.77 -4.93
C SER A 418 20.35 -9.78 -5.89
N ILE A 419 20.46 -8.77 -6.78
CA ILE A 419 21.57 -8.63 -7.72
C ILE A 419 22.90 -8.48 -6.97
N LEU A 420 22.93 -7.60 -5.99
CA LEU A 420 24.16 -7.28 -5.27
C LEU A 420 24.63 -8.45 -4.40
N GLN A 421 23.73 -9.25 -3.85
CA GLN A 421 24.09 -10.43 -3.05
C GLN A 421 24.88 -11.49 -3.82
N LEU A 422 24.85 -11.50 -5.14
CA LEU A 422 25.63 -12.47 -5.92
C LEU A 422 27.14 -12.23 -5.88
N ASN A 423 27.53 -10.95 -5.79
CA ASN A 423 28.92 -10.54 -5.92
C ASN A 423 29.47 -9.83 -4.67
N TYR A 424 28.61 -9.46 -3.74
CA TYR A 424 28.97 -8.67 -2.55
C TYR A 424 28.42 -9.33 -1.28
N ALA A 425 29.05 -9.02 -0.16
CA ALA A 425 28.55 -9.40 1.15
C ALA A 425 27.12 -8.86 1.37
N PRO A 426 26.24 -9.59 2.05
CA PRO A 426 24.84 -9.19 2.28
C PRO A 426 24.71 -7.82 2.96
N SER A 427 25.63 -7.45 3.83
CA SER A 427 25.69 -6.13 4.46
C SER A 427 25.91 -5.02 3.41
N VAL A 428 26.84 -5.20 2.48
CA VAL A 428 27.10 -4.25 1.39
C VAL A 428 25.89 -4.15 0.47
N ALA A 429 25.29 -5.30 0.11
CA ALA A 429 24.08 -5.33 -0.73
C ALA A 429 22.93 -4.55 -0.07
N ALA A 430 22.70 -4.74 1.22
CA ALA A 430 21.69 -4.00 1.97
C ALA A 430 22.00 -2.49 2.01
N THR A 431 23.23 -2.09 2.33
CA THR A 431 23.65 -0.68 2.36
C THR A 431 23.39 0.00 1.02
N VAL A 432 23.84 -0.57 -0.10
CA VAL A 432 23.65 0.03 -1.43
C VAL A 432 22.17 0.13 -1.77
N THR A 433 21.36 -0.89 -1.44
CA THR A 433 19.91 -0.84 -1.66
C THR A 433 19.24 0.28 -0.86
N PHE A 434 19.66 0.49 0.37
CA PHE A 434 19.15 1.59 1.19
C PHE A 434 19.56 2.96 0.63
N ILE A 435 20.78 3.10 0.07
CA ILE A 435 21.21 4.31 -0.61
C ILE A 435 20.33 4.62 -1.83
N VAL A 436 19.94 3.61 -2.62
CA VAL A 436 18.99 3.81 -3.74
C VAL A 436 17.66 4.37 -3.22
N SER A 437 17.17 3.88 -2.10
CA SER A 437 15.94 4.41 -1.47
C SER A 437 16.11 5.84 -0.95
N ILE A 438 17.28 6.21 -0.43
CA ILE A 438 17.61 7.59 -0.03
C ILE A 438 17.50 8.53 -1.23
N VAL A 439 18.06 8.15 -2.38
CA VAL A 439 17.97 8.96 -3.62
C VAL A 439 16.50 9.17 -4.01
N LEU A 440 15.67 8.15 -3.94
CA LEU A 440 14.23 8.28 -4.20
C LEU A 440 13.57 9.29 -3.24
N MET A 441 13.86 9.22 -1.94
CA MET A 441 13.28 10.16 -0.96
C MET A 441 13.69 11.62 -1.24
N ILE A 442 14.95 11.85 -1.63
CA ILE A 442 15.42 13.18 -2.05
C ILE A 442 14.66 13.66 -3.28
N LEU A 443 14.46 12.81 -4.29
CA LEU A 443 13.65 13.14 -5.47
C LEU A 443 12.20 13.49 -5.10
N GLY A 444 11.61 12.82 -4.11
CA GLY A 444 10.30 13.16 -3.57
C GLY A 444 10.24 14.54 -2.96
N SER A 445 11.23 14.92 -2.14
CA SER A 445 11.36 16.26 -1.57
C SER A 445 11.54 17.33 -2.66
N LEU A 446 12.42 17.07 -3.63
CA LEU A 446 12.66 17.97 -4.76
C LEU A 446 11.40 18.15 -5.62
N SER A 447 10.64 17.09 -5.89
CA SER A 447 9.40 17.17 -6.66
C SER A 447 8.38 18.10 -5.98
N ALA A 448 8.23 18.00 -4.67
CA ALA A 448 7.35 18.88 -3.91
C ALA A 448 7.83 20.34 -3.93
N TYR A 449 9.14 20.55 -3.79
CA TYR A 449 9.74 21.90 -3.86
C TYR A 449 9.52 22.58 -5.21
N MET A 450 9.81 21.88 -6.31
CA MET A 450 9.80 22.43 -7.66
C MET A 450 8.40 22.54 -8.26
N ILE A 451 7.52 21.58 -7.99
CA ILE A 451 6.23 21.46 -8.69
C ILE A 451 5.10 22.17 -7.93
N ILE A 452 5.06 22.10 -6.60
CA ILE A 452 3.98 22.69 -5.81
C ILE A 452 4.17 24.21 -5.70
N PRO A 453 3.18 25.04 -6.11
CA PRO A 453 3.25 26.49 -5.97
C PRO A 453 3.31 26.93 -4.49
N LYS A 454 3.86 28.13 -4.22
CA LYS A 454 3.94 28.69 -2.85
C LYS A 454 2.55 29.04 -2.25
N THR A 455 1.56 29.30 -3.09
CA THR A 455 0.23 29.84 -2.71
C THR A 455 -0.88 28.79 -2.67
N VAL A 456 -0.55 27.52 -2.42
CA VAL A 456 -1.59 26.49 -2.26
C VAL A 456 -2.32 26.70 -0.95
N LYS A 457 -3.62 27.03 -1.01
CA LYS A 457 -4.50 27.05 0.17
C LYS A 457 -4.57 25.62 0.72
N SER A 458 -4.08 25.44 1.94
CA SER A 458 -4.21 24.19 2.73
C SER A 458 -5.51 24.21 3.53
#